data_4fdab89b1e667ba6e98136a3f68b9904
#
_entry.id   4fdab89b1e667ba6e98136a3f68b9904
#
_cell.length_a   1.000
_cell.length_b   1.000
_cell.length_c   1.000
_cell.angle_alpha   90.00
_cell.angle_beta   90.00
_cell.angle_gamma   90.00
#
_symmetry.space_group_name_H-M   'P 1'
#
loop_
_entity.id
_entity.type
_entity.pdbx_description
1 polymer ?
#
loop_
_entity_poly.entity_id
_entity_poly.type
_entity_poly.pdbx_seq_one_letter_code
_entity_poly.pdbx_strand_id
1 'polypeptide(L)'
;VLFKGGRKHTFLMSEDGNDVFVYDNFTQYIKPPVEQIYLYNINYRYKNLLNKSKIIKGSTLNKDFMRRELIKLDPEYIVHFGALPLANMAIENTEEAFDTLLGGTVNLLEIIRESKSLKRFIYISSSMVYGNFIKDPVDEETPKEPIEIYGGMKLSGEYLVKVYSKRYGIPYTIIRPSAVYGEGDNNN
;
A
#
# COMPACT_ATOMS: atom_id res chain seq x y z
N VAL A 1 -10.84 1.93 -2.45
CA VAL A 1 -10.19 2.41 -1.21
C VAL A 1 -8.69 2.29 -1.37
N LEU A 2 -7.97 3.33 -1.01
CA LEU A 2 -6.52 3.41 -1.04
C LEU A 2 -5.98 3.37 0.38
N PHE A 3 -4.98 2.53 0.63
CA PHE A 3 -4.29 2.44 1.91
C PHE A 3 -2.88 2.98 1.75
N LYS A 4 -2.54 4.03 2.47
CA LYS A 4 -1.23 4.70 2.63
C LYS A 4 -0.34 4.82 1.38
N GLY A 5 0.08 6.01 1.05
CA GLY A 5 1.08 6.28 -0.01
C GLY A 5 0.54 6.56 -1.42
N GLY A 6 -0.73 6.21 -1.71
CA GLY A 6 -1.31 6.31 -3.06
C GLY A 6 -1.79 7.71 -3.50
N ARG A 7 -1.22 8.80 -3.03
CA ARG A 7 -1.75 10.17 -3.19
C ARG A 7 -1.93 10.63 -4.64
N LYS A 8 -0.95 10.39 -5.50
CA LYS A 8 -1.04 10.74 -6.92
C LYS A 8 -2.05 9.86 -7.67
N HIS A 9 -2.10 8.58 -7.36
CA HIS A 9 -3.12 7.67 -7.89
C HIS A 9 -4.51 8.06 -7.42
N THR A 10 -4.67 8.53 -6.17
CA THR A 10 -5.91 9.07 -5.63
C THR A 10 -6.44 10.22 -6.47
N PHE A 11 -5.60 11.18 -6.84
CA PHE A 11 -5.96 12.30 -7.69
C PHE A 11 -6.47 11.82 -9.05
N LEU A 12 -5.70 10.99 -9.77
CA LEU A 12 -6.07 10.48 -11.08
C LEU A 12 -7.39 9.71 -11.05
N MET A 13 -7.58 8.82 -10.08
CA MET A 13 -8.85 8.08 -9.93
C MET A 13 -10.04 8.98 -9.64
N SER A 14 -9.85 10.09 -8.91
CA SER A 14 -10.91 11.06 -8.63
C SER A 14 -11.25 11.90 -9.86
N GLU A 15 -10.27 12.25 -10.70
CA GLU A 15 -10.49 12.94 -11.99
C GLU A 15 -11.30 12.07 -12.96
N ASP A 16 -11.10 10.75 -12.92
CA ASP A 16 -11.87 9.78 -13.72
C ASP A 16 -13.31 9.55 -13.21
N GLY A 17 -13.77 10.33 -12.24
CA GLY A 17 -15.14 10.28 -11.72
C GLY A 17 -15.41 9.17 -10.70
N ASN A 18 -14.38 8.56 -10.13
CA ASN A 18 -14.53 7.56 -9.07
C ASN A 18 -14.72 8.20 -7.69
N ASP A 19 -15.56 7.56 -6.85
CA ASP A 19 -15.62 7.87 -5.41
C ASP A 19 -14.39 7.28 -4.70
N VAL A 20 -13.41 8.13 -4.38
CA VAL A 20 -12.14 7.70 -3.80
C VAL A 20 -12.09 7.95 -2.30
N PHE A 21 -11.76 6.90 -1.54
CA PHE A 21 -11.55 6.93 -0.11
C PHE A 21 -10.09 6.61 0.20
N VAL A 22 -9.49 7.39 1.07
CA VAL A 22 -8.13 7.16 1.58
C VAL A 22 -8.21 6.73 3.02
N TYR A 23 -7.75 5.52 3.31
CA TYR A 23 -7.62 4.98 4.67
C TYR A 23 -6.15 5.01 5.07
N ASP A 24 -5.77 5.87 5.99
CA ASP A 24 -4.39 6.09 6.42
C ASP A 24 -4.33 6.48 7.91
N ASN A 25 -3.31 6.03 8.62
CA ASN A 25 -3.08 6.42 10.02
C ASN A 25 -2.30 7.74 10.15
N PHE A 26 -1.73 8.24 9.06
CA PHE A 26 -0.89 9.45 9.00
C PHE A 26 0.33 9.41 9.93
N THR A 27 0.82 8.22 10.27
CA THR A 27 2.05 8.08 11.06
C THR A 27 3.24 8.65 10.27
N GLN A 28 3.99 9.52 10.92
CA GLN A 28 5.24 10.04 10.39
C GLN A 28 6.39 9.21 10.95
N TYR A 29 7.11 8.53 10.08
CA TYR A 29 8.26 7.70 10.45
C TYR A 29 9.59 8.46 10.38
N ILE A 30 9.64 9.55 9.63
CA ILE A 30 10.81 10.41 9.51
C ILE A 30 10.47 11.74 10.17
N LYS A 31 11.35 12.23 11.05
CA LYS A 31 11.23 13.63 11.51
C LYS A 31 11.37 14.51 10.28
N PRO A 32 10.34 15.27 9.91
CA PRO A 32 10.45 16.11 8.74
C PRO A 32 11.60 17.10 8.97
N PRO A 33 12.55 17.21 8.06
CA PRO A 33 13.40 18.38 8.05
C PRO A 33 12.47 19.59 7.95
N VAL A 34 12.72 20.64 8.74
CA VAL A 34 11.94 21.88 8.70
C VAL A 34 12.34 22.69 7.46
N GLU A 35 12.41 22.01 6.33
CA GLU A 35 12.76 22.63 5.06
C GLU A 35 11.48 23.10 4.35
N GLN A 36 11.57 24.27 3.77
CA GLN A 36 10.43 24.88 3.06
C GLN A 36 9.87 23.97 1.97
N ILE A 37 10.74 23.19 1.29
CA ILE A 37 10.33 22.26 0.24
C ILE A 37 9.46 21.11 0.78
N TYR A 38 9.74 20.63 1.98
CA TYR A 38 8.94 19.59 2.63
C TYR A 38 7.52 20.09 2.94
N LEU A 39 7.41 21.29 3.52
CA LEU A 39 6.11 21.91 3.82
C LEU A 39 5.34 22.22 2.53
N TYR A 40 6.03 22.68 1.49
CA TYR A 40 5.44 22.89 0.17
C TYR A 40 4.85 21.60 -0.38
N ASN A 41 5.61 20.50 -0.39
CA ASN A 41 5.17 19.22 -0.90
C ASN A 41 3.99 18.63 -0.13
N ILE A 42 3.95 18.78 1.21
CA ILE A 42 2.81 18.36 2.02
C ILE A 42 1.56 19.18 1.65
N ASN A 43 1.70 20.49 1.57
CA ASN A 43 0.61 21.40 1.19
C ASN A 43 0.09 21.08 -0.21
N TYR A 44 0.99 20.86 -1.16
CA TYR A 44 0.66 20.45 -2.52
C TYR A 44 -0.15 19.15 -2.54
N ARG A 45 0.30 18.12 -1.81
CA ARG A 45 -0.39 16.83 -1.72
C ARG A 45 -1.81 16.96 -1.17
N TYR A 46 -2.00 17.71 -0.09
CA TYR A 46 -3.33 17.89 0.50
C TYR A 46 -4.26 18.72 -0.39
N LYS A 47 -3.77 19.85 -0.92
CA LYS A 47 -4.60 20.77 -1.69
C LYS A 47 -4.92 20.27 -3.10
N ASN A 48 -4.01 19.55 -3.73
CA ASN A 48 -4.13 19.22 -5.14
C ASN A 48 -4.38 17.73 -5.41
N LEU A 49 -3.89 16.82 -4.54
CA LEU A 49 -3.98 15.38 -4.78
C LEU A 49 -5.06 14.67 -3.95
N LEU A 50 -5.45 15.22 -2.81
CA LEU A 50 -6.42 14.60 -1.90
C LEU A 50 -7.73 15.39 -1.75
N ASN A 51 -7.82 16.55 -2.36
CA ASN A 51 -8.94 17.48 -2.19
C ASN A 51 -10.31 16.92 -2.62
N LYS A 52 -10.33 15.97 -3.55
CA LYS A 52 -11.55 15.30 -4.03
C LYS A 52 -11.81 13.95 -3.35
N SER A 53 -10.96 13.53 -2.40
CA SER A 53 -11.05 12.24 -1.73
C SER A 53 -11.63 12.38 -0.33
N LYS A 54 -12.33 11.35 0.13
CA LYS A 54 -12.76 11.23 1.52
C LYS A 54 -11.67 10.53 2.33
N ILE A 55 -11.18 11.18 3.37
CA ILE A 55 -10.09 10.67 4.22
C ILE A 55 -10.68 10.00 5.46
N ILE A 56 -10.27 8.76 5.71
CA ILE A 56 -10.61 8.01 6.91
C ILE A 56 -9.30 7.77 7.67
N LYS A 57 -9.19 8.35 8.87
CA LYS A 57 -8.00 8.14 9.72
C LYS A 57 -8.12 6.82 10.46
N GLY A 58 -7.26 5.86 10.13
CA GLY A 58 -7.26 4.55 10.76
C GLY A 58 -6.01 3.73 10.47
N SER A 59 -5.70 2.78 11.36
CA SER A 59 -4.59 1.84 11.21
C SER A 59 -5.08 0.50 10.66
N THR A 60 -4.33 -0.12 9.76
CA THR A 60 -4.58 -1.48 9.27
C THR A 60 -4.49 -2.53 10.38
N LEU A 61 -3.88 -2.18 11.52
CA LEU A 61 -3.82 -3.02 12.70
C LEU A 61 -5.11 -2.96 13.55
N ASN A 62 -5.91 -1.91 13.40
CA ASN A 62 -7.23 -1.84 14.03
C ASN A 62 -8.29 -2.52 13.14
N LYS A 63 -8.31 -3.85 13.22
CA LYS A 63 -9.16 -4.70 12.38
C LYS A 63 -10.65 -4.37 12.51
N ASP A 64 -11.13 -4.12 13.71
CA ASP A 64 -12.56 -3.86 13.95
C ASP A 64 -13.01 -2.53 13.38
N PHE A 65 -12.20 -1.48 13.54
CA PHE A 65 -12.48 -0.19 12.93
C PHE A 65 -12.43 -0.29 11.41
N MET A 66 -11.40 -0.92 10.85
CA MET A 66 -11.26 -1.12 9.40
C MET A 66 -12.43 -1.92 8.84
N ARG A 67 -12.88 -2.98 9.53
CA ARG A 67 -14.04 -3.78 9.14
C ARG A 67 -15.31 -2.93 9.06
N ARG A 68 -15.60 -2.13 10.08
CA ARG A 68 -16.78 -1.25 10.08
C ARG A 68 -16.79 -0.28 8.91
N GLU A 69 -15.64 0.35 8.65
CA GLU A 69 -15.54 1.32 7.56
C GLU A 69 -15.64 0.64 6.19
N LEU A 70 -14.99 -0.52 5.98
CA LEU A 70 -15.07 -1.25 4.72
C LEU A 70 -16.47 -1.81 4.43
N ILE A 71 -17.18 -2.32 5.46
CA ILE A 71 -18.58 -2.76 5.30
C ILE A 71 -19.47 -1.58 4.89
N LYS A 72 -19.30 -0.42 5.51
CA LYS A 72 -20.06 0.79 5.21
C LYS A 72 -19.79 1.33 3.81
N LEU A 73 -18.53 1.24 3.35
CA LEU A 73 -18.12 1.74 2.04
C LEU A 73 -18.43 0.78 0.91
N ASP A 74 -18.42 -0.53 1.20
CA ASP A 74 -18.61 -1.62 0.25
C ASP A 74 -17.83 -1.42 -1.08
N PRO A 75 -16.49 -1.30 -1.04
CA PRO A 75 -15.71 -0.88 -2.19
C PRO A 75 -15.60 -1.95 -3.26
N GLU A 76 -15.73 -1.55 -4.52
CA GLU A 76 -15.48 -2.43 -5.67
C GLU A 76 -13.99 -2.66 -5.93
N TYR A 77 -13.13 -1.70 -5.59
CA TYR A 77 -11.69 -1.75 -5.80
C TYR A 77 -10.95 -1.35 -4.54
N ILE A 78 -9.92 -2.11 -4.20
CA ILE A 78 -9.03 -1.81 -3.08
C ILE A 78 -7.59 -1.83 -3.57
N VAL A 79 -6.85 -0.74 -3.35
CA VAL A 79 -5.41 -0.65 -3.60
C VAL A 79 -4.69 -0.61 -2.27
N HIS A 80 -3.94 -1.65 -1.95
CA HIS A 80 -3.26 -1.81 -0.67
C HIS A 80 -1.79 -1.38 -0.76
N PHE A 81 -1.53 -0.15 -0.36
CA PHE A 81 -0.18 0.40 -0.19
C PHE A 81 0.36 0.23 1.25
N GLY A 82 -0.47 -0.28 2.16
CA GLY A 82 -0.18 -0.32 3.59
C GLY A 82 1.17 -0.99 3.89
N ALA A 83 2.15 -0.16 4.25
CA ALA A 83 3.52 -0.58 4.54
C ALA A 83 4.28 0.55 5.26
N LEU A 84 5.41 0.22 5.87
CA LEU A 84 6.45 1.19 6.15
C LEU A 84 6.95 1.81 4.83
N PRO A 85 7.15 3.12 4.77
CA PRO A 85 7.41 3.79 3.49
C PRO A 85 8.79 3.50 2.89
N LEU A 86 9.76 3.09 3.70
CA LEU A 86 11.15 2.86 3.30
C LEU A 86 11.66 1.50 3.79
N ALA A 87 12.44 0.82 2.95
CA ALA A 87 13.05 -0.48 3.28
C ALA A 87 13.94 -0.43 4.51
N ASN A 88 14.77 0.63 4.65
CA ASN A 88 15.66 0.81 5.81
C ASN A 88 14.90 0.86 7.14
N MET A 89 13.69 1.42 7.15
CA MET A 89 12.85 1.46 8.36
C MET A 89 12.38 0.06 8.79
N ALA A 90 12.24 -0.87 7.85
CA ALA A 90 11.91 -2.25 8.18
C ALA A 90 13.08 -2.99 8.86
N ILE A 91 14.31 -2.56 8.60
CA ILE A 91 15.52 -3.07 9.29
C ILE A 91 15.60 -2.51 10.70
N GLU A 92 15.36 -1.21 10.86
CA GLU A 92 15.44 -0.53 12.16
C GLU A 92 14.29 -0.90 13.11
N ASN A 93 13.10 -1.19 12.56
CA ASN A 93 11.88 -1.48 13.31
C ASN A 93 11.17 -2.72 12.75
N THR A 94 11.84 -3.88 12.87
CA THR A 94 11.37 -5.13 12.25
C THR A 94 10.01 -5.59 12.77
N GLU A 95 9.71 -5.43 14.06
CA GLU A 95 8.41 -5.81 14.65
C GLU A 95 7.28 -4.96 14.05
N GLU A 96 7.46 -3.64 14.01
CA GLU A 96 6.47 -2.74 13.39
C GLU A 96 6.31 -3.01 11.89
N ALA A 97 7.42 -3.36 11.22
CA ALA A 97 7.38 -3.77 9.82
C ALA A 97 6.56 -5.03 9.62
N PHE A 98 6.78 -6.06 10.44
CA PHE A 98 6.02 -7.30 10.43
C PHE A 98 4.53 -7.04 10.66
N ASP A 99 4.20 -6.31 11.70
CA ASP A 99 2.82 -5.98 12.04
C ASP A 99 2.11 -5.24 10.90
N THR A 100 2.74 -4.20 10.36
CA THR A 100 2.11 -3.36 9.33
C THR A 100 2.07 -4.04 7.96
N LEU A 101 3.17 -4.69 7.54
CA LEU A 101 3.27 -5.30 6.21
C LEU A 101 2.50 -6.61 6.11
N LEU A 102 2.59 -7.47 7.12
CA LEU A 102 1.92 -8.77 7.12
C LEU A 102 0.63 -8.74 7.93
N GLY A 103 0.66 -8.32 9.19
CA GLY A 103 -0.52 -8.25 10.05
C GLY A 103 -1.62 -7.38 9.46
N GLY A 104 -1.27 -6.18 9.01
CA GLY A 104 -2.22 -5.28 8.34
C GLY A 104 -2.80 -5.88 7.05
N THR A 105 -1.96 -6.58 6.26
CA THR A 105 -2.42 -7.28 5.05
C THR A 105 -3.37 -8.43 5.38
N VAL A 106 -3.05 -9.25 6.38
CA VAL A 106 -3.94 -10.34 6.84
C VAL A 106 -5.26 -9.79 7.34
N ASN A 107 -5.24 -8.73 8.15
CA ASN A 107 -6.46 -8.10 8.65
C ASN A 107 -7.37 -7.65 7.49
N LEU A 108 -6.78 -7.06 6.47
CA LEU A 108 -7.53 -6.62 5.29
C LEU A 108 -8.09 -7.80 4.50
N LEU A 109 -7.27 -8.83 4.22
CA LEU A 109 -7.70 -10.05 3.52
C LEU A 109 -8.82 -10.77 4.24
N GLU A 110 -8.77 -10.86 5.58
CA GLU A 110 -9.81 -11.42 6.43
C GLU A 110 -11.15 -10.66 6.37
N ILE A 111 -11.09 -9.36 6.12
CA ILE A 111 -12.31 -8.55 5.97
C ILE A 111 -12.90 -8.74 4.56
N ILE A 112 -12.05 -8.63 3.54
CA ILE A 112 -12.52 -8.61 2.14
C ILE A 112 -12.89 -9.99 1.59
N ARG A 113 -12.50 -11.09 2.25
CA ARG A 113 -12.87 -12.44 1.81
C ARG A 113 -14.38 -12.70 1.80
N GLU A 114 -15.14 -11.90 2.52
CA GLU A 114 -16.61 -11.97 2.61
C GLU A 114 -17.30 -10.95 1.69
N SER A 115 -16.55 -10.05 1.05
CA SER A 115 -17.10 -9.04 0.17
C SER A 115 -17.63 -9.65 -1.12
N LYS A 116 -18.84 -9.25 -1.51
CA LYS A 116 -19.47 -9.66 -2.78
C LYS A 116 -19.35 -8.58 -3.86
N SER A 117 -19.08 -7.36 -3.47
CA SER A 117 -18.93 -6.19 -4.36
C SER A 117 -17.51 -6.03 -4.91
N LEU A 118 -16.50 -6.64 -4.24
CA LEU A 118 -15.10 -6.45 -4.59
C LEU A 118 -14.78 -7.04 -5.98
N LYS A 119 -14.48 -6.16 -6.93
CA LYS A 119 -14.08 -6.51 -8.29
C LYS A 119 -12.58 -6.76 -8.42
N ARG A 120 -11.76 -6.07 -7.60
CA ARG A 120 -10.30 -6.23 -7.62
C ARG A 120 -9.63 -5.76 -6.33
N PHE A 121 -8.77 -6.61 -5.80
CA PHE A 121 -7.80 -6.28 -4.76
C PHE A 121 -6.42 -6.10 -5.41
N ILE A 122 -5.84 -4.91 -5.30
CA ILE A 122 -4.53 -4.59 -5.87
C ILE A 122 -3.52 -4.51 -4.72
N TYR A 123 -2.59 -5.46 -4.68
CA TYR A 123 -1.51 -5.49 -3.71
C TYR A 123 -0.26 -4.83 -4.27
N ILE A 124 0.21 -3.78 -3.63
CA ILE A 124 1.46 -3.12 -4.00
C ILE A 124 2.62 -3.81 -3.29
N SER A 125 3.32 -4.64 -4.04
CA SER A 125 4.54 -5.32 -3.66
C SER A 125 5.77 -4.42 -3.90
N SER A 126 6.89 -4.97 -4.32
CA SER A 126 8.13 -4.23 -4.62
C SER A 126 9.02 -5.04 -5.55
N SER A 127 9.87 -4.39 -6.34
CA SER A 127 10.96 -5.04 -7.07
C SER A 127 11.99 -5.71 -6.15
N MET A 128 12.05 -5.31 -4.87
CA MET A 128 12.96 -5.92 -3.87
C MET A 128 12.65 -7.40 -3.59
N VAL A 129 11.50 -7.91 -4.06
CA VAL A 129 11.20 -9.36 -3.99
C VAL A 129 12.11 -10.20 -4.86
N TYR A 130 12.74 -9.62 -5.88
CA TYR A 130 13.67 -10.32 -6.76
C TYR A 130 15.08 -10.47 -6.19
N GLY A 131 15.43 -9.66 -5.17
CA GLY A 131 16.80 -9.60 -4.67
C GLY A 131 17.76 -9.02 -5.70
N ASN A 132 18.90 -9.68 -5.90
CA ASN A 132 19.83 -9.33 -6.97
C ASN A 132 19.25 -9.73 -8.33
N PHE A 133 19.27 -8.81 -9.29
CA PHE A 133 18.79 -9.09 -10.63
C PHE A 133 19.72 -10.06 -11.35
N ILE A 134 19.24 -11.25 -11.62
CA ILE A 134 20.01 -12.32 -12.29
C ILE A 134 19.86 -12.27 -13.82
N LYS A 135 18.97 -11.42 -14.33
CA LYS A 135 18.79 -11.12 -15.76
C LYS A 135 18.35 -9.68 -15.97
N ASP A 136 18.58 -9.16 -17.15
CA ASP A 136 18.17 -7.84 -17.61
C ASP A 136 17.55 -7.94 -19.02
N PRO A 137 16.30 -7.53 -19.21
CA PRO A 137 15.36 -7.01 -18.17
C PRO A 137 14.79 -8.12 -17.26
N VAL A 138 14.46 -7.73 -16.04
CA VAL A 138 13.69 -8.54 -15.09
C VAL A 138 12.23 -8.56 -15.52
N ASP A 139 11.59 -9.74 -15.44
CA ASP A 139 10.16 -9.93 -15.69
C ASP A 139 9.45 -10.60 -14.48
N GLU A 140 8.14 -10.77 -14.61
CA GLU A 140 7.31 -11.34 -13.54
C GLU A 140 7.64 -12.80 -13.23
N GLU A 141 8.23 -13.56 -14.16
CA GLU A 141 8.60 -14.96 -14.01
C GLU A 141 10.00 -15.13 -13.37
N THR A 142 10.80 -14.07 -13.35
CA THR A 142 12.12 -14.09 -12.71
C THR A 142 12.00 -14.60 -11.26
N PRO A 143 12.89 -15.50 -10.80
CA PRO A 143 12.92 -16.01 -9.43
C PRO A 143 12.88 -14.89 -8.40
N LYS A 144 12.17 -15.13 -7.29
CA LYS A 144 12.02 -14.16 -6.20
C LYS A 144 12.88 -14.63 -5.03
N GLU A 145 14.02 -14.00 -4.87
CA GLU A 145 15.03 -14.31 -3.86
C GLU A 145 15.43 -13.04 -3.08
N PRO A 146 14.49 -12.49 -2.27
CA PRO A 146 14.75 -11.26 -1.54
C PRO A 146 15.91 -11.43 -0.58
N ILE A 147 16.82 -10.45 -0.58
CA ILE A 147 17.99 -10.41 0.33
C ILE A 147 17.76 -9.49 1.54
N GLU A 148 16.71 -8.69 1.51
CA GLU A 148 16.35 -7.73 2.55
C GLU A 148 15.03 -8.10 3.23
N ILE A 149 14.93 -7.77 4.53
CA ILE A 149 13.74 -8.04 5.36
C ILE A 149 12.47 -7.50 4.70
N TYR A 150 12.50 -6.27 4.20
CA TYR A 150 11.38 -5.64 3.52
C TYR A 150 10.91 -6.43 2.29
N GLY A 151 11.86 -6.84 1.43
CA GLY A 151 11.57 -7.68 0.26
C GLY A 151 10.96 -9.02 0.63
N GLY A 152 11.52 -9.66 1.69
CA GLY A 152 10.98 -10.91 2.23
C GLY A 152 9.55 -10.78 2.74
N MET A 153 9.24 -9.71 3.47
CA MET A 153 7.88 -9.45 3.96
C MET A 153 6.91 -9.14 2.80
N LYS A 154 7.33 -8.38 1.78
CA LYS A 154 6.52 -8.11 0.60
C LYS A 154 6.20 -9.38 -0.16
N LEU A 155 7.19 -10.25 -0.36
CA LEU A 155 6.99 -11.56 -0.99
C LEU A 155 6.04 -12.46 -0.18
N SER A 156 6.18 -12.48 1.13
CA SER A 156 5.25 -13.19 2.03
C SER A 156 3.82 -12.68 1.89
N GLY A 157 3.64 -11.36 1.77
CA GLY A 157 2.35 -10.74 1.47
C GLY A 157 1.76 -11.20 0.13
N GLU A 158 2.59 -11.34 -0.92
CA GLU A 158 2.15 -11.88 -2.21
C GLU A 158 1.61 -13.32 -2.08
N TYR A 159 2.31 -14.17 -1.31
CA TYR A 159 1.84 -15.53 -1.04
C TYR A 159 0.52 -15.55 -0.30
N LEU A 160 0.36 -14.71 0.72
CA LEU A 160 -0.91 -14.57 1.44
C LEU A 160 -2.05 -14.17 0.48
N VAL A 161 -1.84 -13.16 -0.36
CA VAL A 161 -2.83 -12.73 -1.37
C VAL A 161 -3.22 -13.88 -2.29
N LYS A 162 -2.24 -14.62 -2.82
CA LYS A 162 -2.47 -15.77 -3.71
C LYS A 162 -3.26 -16.90 -3.02
N VAL A 163 -2.91 -17.22 -1.77
CA VAL A 163 -3.60 -18.28 -1.01
C VAL A 163 -5.03 -17.89 -0.67
N TYR A 164 -5.24 -16.64 -0.23
CA TYR A 164 -6.59 -16.12 0.03
C TYR A 164 -7.44 -16.06 -1.24
N SER A 165 -6.86 -15.63 -2.34
CA SER A 165 -7.54 -15.66 -3.65
C SER A 165 -7.96 -17.07 -4.02
N LYS A 166 -7.04 -18.03 -3.95
CA LYS A 166 -7.33 -19.45 -4.26
C LYS A 166 -8.42 -20.04 -3.35
N ARG A 167 -8.43 -19.65 -2.07
CA ARG A 167 -9.36 -20.21 -1.06
C ARG A 167 -10.73 -19.57 -1.08
N TYR A 168 -10.80 -18.25 -1.31
CA TYR A 168 -12.01 -17.44 -1.15
C TYR A 168 -12.47 -16.76 -2.45
N GLY A 169 -11.75 -16.95 -3.55
CA GLY A 169 -12.14 -16.38 -4.85
C GLY A 169 -11.89 -14.87 -4.96
N ILE A 170 -11.01 -14.28 -4.13
CA ILE A 170 -10.72 -12.84 -4.18
C ILE A 170 -10.01 -12.51 -5.51
N PRO A 171 -10.61 -11.68 -6.39
CA PRO A 171 -9.93 -11.25 -7.61
C PRO A 171 -8.79 -10.28 -7.23
N TYR A 172 -7.57 -10.57 -7.68
CA TYR A 172 -6.41 -9.76 -7.28
C TYR A 172 -5.50 -9.38 -8.45
N THR A 173 -4.65 -8.41 -8.20
CA THR A 173 -3.48 -8.05 -9.01
C THR A 173 -2.33 -7.71 -8.05
N ILE A 174 -1.13 -8.18 -8.36
CA ILE A 174 0.10 -7.83 -7.66
C ILE A 174 0.90 -6.90 -8.56
N ILE A 175 1.31 -5.75 -8.02
CA ILE A 175 2.17 -4.78 -8.73
C ILE A 175 3.49 -4.69 -7.98
N ARG A 176 4.62 -4.85 -8.69
CA ARG A 176 5.97 -4.77 -8.15
C ARG A 176 6.68 -3.54 -8.70
N PRO A 177 6.41 -2.34 -8.15
CA PRO A 177 7.10 -1.14 -8.61
C PRO A 177 8.58 -1.21 -8.25
N SER A 178 9.40 -0.62 -9.09
CA SER A 178 10.79 -0.29 -8.80
C SER A 178 10.86 1.05 -8.04
N ALA A 179 11.62 2.04 -8.53
CA ALA A 179 11.62 3.37 -7.95
C ALA A 179 10.38 4.16 -8.41
N VAL A 180 9.71 4.80 -7.47
CA VAL A 180 8.62 5.74 -7.74
C VAL A 180 9.16 7.14 -7.52
N TYR A 181 9.14 7.97 -8.55
CA TYR A 181 9.66 9.34 -8.51
C TYR A 181 8.70 10.32 -9.19
N GLY A 182 8.88 11.60 -8.94
CA GLY A 182 8.11 12.66 -9.59
C GLY A 182 7.75 13.81 -8.67
N GLU A 183 6.93 14.73 -9.19
CA GLU A 183 6.53 15.92 -8.46
C GLU A 183 5.86 15.58 -7.12
N GLY A 184 6.30 16.23 -6.06
CA GLY A 184 5.80 15.96 -4.70
C GLY A 184 6.49 14.80 -3.99
N ASP A 185 7.53 14.19 -4.57
CA ASP A 185 8.37 13.22 -3.86
C ASP A 185 9.28 13.93 -2.85
N ASN A 186 9.41 13.35 -1.66
CA ASN A 186 10.25 13.86 -0.57
C ASN A 186 11.47 12.96 -0.28
N ASN A 187 11.73 11.99 -1.14
CA ASN A 187 12.77 10.98 -0.92
C ASN A 187 14.12 11.35 -1.56
N ASN A 188 14.37 12.64 -1.84
CA ASN A 188 15.65 13.18 -2.30
C ASN A 188 16.40 13.86 -1.18
#